data_59f34f3bb9dcad8e087f7dbfea029a0b
#
_entry.id   59f34f3bb9dcad8e087f7dbfea029a0b
#
_cell.length_a   1.000
_cell.length_b   1.000
_cell.length_c   1.000
_cell.angle_alpha   90.00
_cell.angle_beta   90.00
_cell.angle_gamma   90.00
#
_symmetry.space_group_name_H-M   'P 1'
#
loop_
_entity.id
_entity.type
_entity.pdbx_description
1 polymer ?
#
loop_
_entity_poly.entity_id
_entity_poly.type
_entity_poly.pdbx_seq_one_letter_code
_entity_poly.pdbx_strand_id
1 'polypeptide(L)'
;MKFNALSIAATVLLAAGMAGHTAPAHAGDLTNGVLTCYVDTNAYDVPKPTNCRSSWTPWSAPNPSVAVFEVAGLTAGSYSYVWIDLETGGSPGCSGSQCVVPIATDVSGDGLRQLSVTITDLGTGLQKTVAARARYFDAYH
;
A
#
# COMPACT_ATOMS: atom_id res chain seq x y z
N MET A 1 -32.23 -74.80 5.05
CA MET A 1 -31.14 -73.83 4.92
C MET A 1 -31.72 -72.50 4.50
N LYS A 2 -31.72 -71.49 5.39
CA LYS A 2 -32.30 -70.15 5.11
C LYS A 2 -31.12 -69.22 4.87
N PHE A 3 -31.07 -68.63 3.67
CA PHE A 3 -30.09 -67.58 3.33
C PHE A 3 -30.68 -66.22 3.67
N ASN A 4 -30.03 -65.52 4.59
CA ASN A 4 -30.34 -64.13 4.92
C ASN A 4 -29.62 -63.22 3.91
N ALA A 5 -30.37 -62.43 3.15
CA ALA A 5 -29.85 -61.38 2.32
C ALA A 5 -29.53 -60.16 3.15
N LEU A 6 -28.26 -59.72 3.16
CA LEU A 6 -27.77 -58.53 3.83
C LEU A 6 -27.92 -57.34 2.85
N SER A 7 -28.88 -56.42 3.12
CA SER A 7 -29.01 -55.19 2.36
C SER A 7 -27.97 -54.18 2.81
N ILE A 8 -27.07 -53.80 1.93
CA ILE A 8 -26.09 -52.71 2.16
C ILE A 8 -26.76 -51.43 1.63
N ALA A 9 -27.15 -50.54 2.55
CA ALA A 9 -27.58 -49.22 2.22
C ALA A 9 -26.38 -48.31 1.97
N ALA A 10 -26.19 -47.91 0.71
CA ALA A 10 -25.14 -46.91 0.36
C ALA A 10 -25.64 -45.52 0.66
N THR A 11 -25.05 -44.86 1.66
CA THR A 11 -25.33 -43.47 2.00
C THR A 11 -24.52 -42.58 1.08
N VAL A 12 -25.15 -41.89 0.13
CA VAL A 12 -24.51 -40.89 -0.72
C VAL A 12 -24.46 -39.59 0.08
N LEU A 13 -23.27 -39.18 0.53
CA LEU A 13 -23.03 -37.85 1.05
C LEU A 13 -22.97 -36.85 -0.12
N LEU A 14 -24.01 -36.03 -0.27
CA LEU A 14 -23.93 -34.83 -1.11
C LEU A 14 -23.05 -33.79 -0.38
N ALA A 15 -21.81 -33.62 -0.82
CA ALA A 15 -21.00 -32.47 -0.47
C ALA A 15 -21.55 -31.25 -1.23
N ALA A 16 -22.34 -30.41 -0.55
CA ALA A 16 -22.72 -29.10 -1.05
C ALA A 16 -21.48 -28.20 -1.08
N GLY A 17 -20.82 -28.09 -2.24
CA GLY A 17 -19.74 -27.14 -2.48
C GLY A 17 -20.31 -25.73 -2.35
N MET A 18 -19.90 -25.00 -1.29
CA MET A 18 -20.08 -23.56 -1.21
C MET A 18 -19.20 -22.91 -2.28
N ALA A 19 -19.74 -22.65 -3.46
CA ALA A 19 -19.14 -21.77 -4.44
C ALA A 19 -19.12 -20.37 -3.83
N GLY A 20 -17.97 -19.98 -3.27
CA GLY A 20 -17.74 -18.63 -2.80
C GLY A 20 -17.91 -17.68 -3.99
N HIS A 21 -18.97 -16.91 -4.02
CA HIS A 21 -19.17 -15.87 -5.01
C HIS A 21 -18.18 -14.75 -4.68
N THR A 22 -17.02 -14.73 -5.35
CA THR A 22 -16.13 -13.57 -5.36
C THR A 22 -16.88 -12.48 -6.13
N ALA A 23 -17.22 -11.38 -5.45
CA ALA A 23 -17.78 -10.22 -6.13
C ALA A 23 -16.83 -9.79 -7.25
N PRO A 24 -17.33 -9.43 -8.45
CA PRO A 24 -16.48 -8.98 -9.54
C PRO A 24 -15.72 -7.72 -9.12
N ALA A 25 -14.44 -7.64 -9.48
CA ALA A 25 -13.65 -6.45 -9.25
C ALA A 25 -14.25 -5.27 -10.03
N HIS A 26 -14.38 -4.13 -9.36
CA HIS A 26 -14.94 -2.93 -9.96
C HIS A 26 -13.84 -2.18 -10.69
N ALA A 27 -14.05 -1.88 -11.99
CA ALA A 27 -13.12 -1.10 -12.78
C ALA A 27 -13.06 0.35 -12.26
N GLY A 28 -11.87 0.90 -12.16
CA GLY A 28 -11.64 2.29 -11.81
C GLY A 28 -10.92 3.05 -12.91
N ASP A 29 -10.41 4.24 -12.60
CA ASP A 29 -9.62 5.05 -13.51
C ASP A 29 -8.28 5.43 -12.86
N LEU A 30 -7.19 5.09 -13.53
CA LEU A 30 -5.81 5.37 -13.11
C LEU A 30 -5.29 6.73 -13.62
N THR A 31 -6.03 7.42 -14.52
CA THR A 31 -5.55 8.60 -15.26
C THR A 31 -4.97 9.67 -14.33
N ASN A 32 -5.71 10.02 -13.27
CA ASN A 32 -5.34 11.06 -12.31
C ASN A 32 -4.58 10.51 -11.09
N GLY A 33 -4.25 9.21 -11.08
CA GLY A 33 -3.51 8.59 -10.00
C GLY A 33 -2.13 9.23 -9.82
N VAL A 34 -1.83 9.72 -8.63
CA VAL A 34 -0.55 10.33 -8.24
C VAL A 34 -0.11 9.76 -6.90
N LEU A 35 1.20 9.79 -6.65
CA LEU A 35 1.73 9.51 -5.32
C LEU A 35 2.01 10.84 -4.62
N THR A 36 1.34 11.05 -3.50
CA THR A 36 1.58 12.17 -2.59
C THR A 36 2.46 11.72 -1.44
N CYS A 37 3.11 12.65 -0.77
CA CYS A 37 3.85 12.38 0.46
C CYS A 37 3.82 13.56 1.42
N TYR A 38 4.13 13.29 2.68
CA TYR A 38 4.52 14.26 3.71
C TYR A 38 5.46 13.59 4.71
N VAL A 39 6.20 14.38 5.47
CA VAL A 39 6.94 13.92 6.65
C VAL A 39 6.09 14.29 7.86
N ASP A 40 5.79 13.30 8.71
CA ASP A 40 4.99 13.50 9.92
C ASP A 40 5.82 14.30 10.94
N THR A 41 5.40 15.54 11.15
CA THR A 41 6.01 16.48 12.11
C THR A 41 4.92 16.97 13.05
N ASN A 42 5.25 17.71 14.08
CA ASN A 42 4.24 18.31 14.97
C ASN A 42 3.53 19.53 14.35
N ALA A 43 3.86 19.86 13.10
CA ALA A 43 3.25 20.94 12.32
C ALA A 43 2.10 20.40 11.46
N TYR A 44 1.48 21.29 10.68
CA TYR A 44 0.44 20.94 9.73
C TYR A 44 1.06 20.21 8.54
N ASP A 45 0.91 18.89 8.52
CA ASP A 45 1.45 18.03 7.47
C ASP A 45 0.47 17.96 6.29
N VAL A 46 0.80 18.65 5.21
CA VAL A 46 -0.01 18.68 3.99
C VAL A 46 0.59 17.76 2.95
N PRO A 47 -0.12 16.70 2.50
CA PRO A 47 0.34 15.85 1.43
C PRO A 47 0.60 16.65 0.13
N LYS A 48 1.77 16.43 -0.47
CA LYS A 48 2.18 17.08 -1.72
C LYS A 48 2.48 16.01 -2.78
N PRO A 49 2.08 16.24 -4.04
CA PRO A 49 2.39 15.30 -5.10
C PRO A 49 3.89 15.29 -5.40
N THR A 50 4.43 14.11 -5.67
CA THR A 50 5.77 13.81 -6.16
C THR A 50 6.94 14.21 -5.26
N ASN A 51 6.90 15.38 -4.60
CA ASN A 51 7.98 15.86 -3.73
C ASN A 51 7.42 16.54 -2.49
N CYS A 52 7.78 16.03 -1.34
CA CYS A 52 7.51 16.66 -0.07
C CYS A 52 8.80 16.92 0.70
N ARG A 53 8.78 17.94 1.53
CA ARG A 53 9.92 18.31 2.36
C ARG A 53 9.43 18.89 3.67
N SER A 54 10.13 18.55 4.73
CA SER A 54 9.95 19.16 6.04
C SER A 54 11.30 19.44 6.67
N SER A 55 11.33 20.36 7.62
CA SER A 55 12.53 20.70 8.38
C SER A 55 12.33 20.35 9.84
N TRP A 56 13.38 19.86 10.44
CA TRP A 56 13.44 19.59 11.87
C TRP A 56 14.09 20.73 12.63
N THR A 57 13.53 21.01 13.80
CA THR A 57 14.20 21.77 14.87
C THR A 57 13.92 21.07 16.20
N PRO A 58 14.76 21.23 17.23
CA PRO A 58 14.62 20.52 18.51
C PRO A 58 13.25 20.67 19.18
N TRP A 59 12.49 21.71 18.82
CA TRP A 59 11.20 22.04 19.44
C TRP A 59 10.00 21.78 18.56
N SER A 60 10.18 21.47 17.28
CA SER A 60 9.08 21.48 16.31
C SER A 60 8.70 20.09 15.80
N ALA A 61 9.57 19.09 15.88
CA ALA A 61 9.33 17.81 15.25
C ALA A 61 10.15 16.66 15.87
N PRO A 62 9.71 15.41 15.77
CA PRO A 62 10.52 14.26 16.17
C PRO A 62 11.65 14.00 15.16
N ASN A 63 12.76 13.45 15.66
CA ASN A 63 13.84 12.92 14.83
C ASN A 63 14.43 11.66 15.50
N PRO A 64 14.30 10.46 14.92
CA PRO A 64 13.65 10.18 13.62
C PRO A 64 12.13 10.38 13.66
N SER A 65 11.54 10.56 12.47
CA SER A 65 10.11 10.62 12.22
C SER A 65 9.71 9.56 11.19
N VAL A 66 8.55 9.75 10.55
CA VAL A 66 8.08 8.90 9.45
C VAL A 66 7.75 9.75 8.22
N ALA A 67 8.02 9.20 7.05
CA ALA A 67 7.51 9.70 5.78
C ALA A 67 6.28 8.87 5.41
N VAL A 68 5.19 9.55 5.12
CA VAL A 68 3.92 8.95 4.70
C VAL A 68 3.75 9.18 3.21
N PHE A 69 3.52 8.10 2.48
CA PHE A 69 3.24 8.10 1.04
C PHE A 69 1.83 7.59 0.83
N GLU A 70 1.04 8.27 0.00
CA GLU A 70 -0.35 7.93 -0.24
C GLU A 70 -0.71 8.07 -1.71
N VAL A 71 -1.37 7.06 -2.26
CA VAL A 71 -1.93 7.11 -3.61
C VAL A 71 -3.21 7.94 -3.56
N ALA A 72 -3.26 8.99 -4.38
CA ALA A 72 -4.40 9.90 -4.51
C ALA A 72 -4.86 9.99 -5.97
N GLY A 73 -6.04 10.57 -6.19
CA GLY A 73 -6.59 10.87 -7.52
C GLY A 73 -7.20 9.68 -8.26
N LEU A 74 -7.32 8.51 -7.61
CA LEU A 74 -8.03 7.37 -8.20
C LEU A 74 -9.55 7.55 -8.05
N THR A 75 -10.31 7.07 -9.04
CA THR A 75 -11.76 6.94 -8.90
C THR A 75 -12.12 5.70 -8.07
N ALA A 76 -13.41 5.55 -7.70
CA ALA A 76 -13.87 4.34 -7.03
C ALA A 76 -13.61 3.11 -7.90
N GLY A 77 -12.96 2.09 -7.33
CA GLY A 77 -12.57 0.88 -8.04
C GLY A 77 -11.89 -0.11 -7.09
N SER A 78 -11.49 -1.25 -7.63
CA SER A 78 -10.73 -2.28 -6.93
C SER A 78 -9.28 -2.26 -7.41
N TYR A 79 -8.34 -1.96 -6.51
CA TYR A 79 -6.94 -1.80 -6.85
C TYR A 79 -6.04 -2.70 -6.01
N SER A 80 -4.91 -3.09 -6.60
CA SER A 80 -3.77 -3.65 -5.86
C SER A 80 -2.55 -2.76 -6.02
N TYR A 81 -1.62 -2.85 -5.05
CA TYR A 81 -0.48 -1.97 -4.93
C TYR A 81 0.79 -2.77 -4.71
N VAL A 82 1.83 -2.50 -5.52
CA VAL A 82 3.16 -3.08 -5.35
C VAL A 82 4.15 -1.93 -5.12
N TRP A 83 4.68 -1.86 -3.91
CA TRP A 83 5.61 -0.83 -3.48
C TRP A 83 7.06 -1.23 -3.65
N ILE A 84 7.88 -0.30 -4.09
CA ILE A 84 9.34 -0.43 -4.22
C ILE A 84 10.00 0.77 -3.53
N ASP A 85 10.93 0.49 -2.64
CA ASP A 85 11.89 1.47 -2.13
C ASP A 85 12.97 1.68 -3.20
N LEU A 86 13.06 2.89 -3.74
CA LEU A 86 13.97 3.20 -4.85
C LEU A 86 15.44 3.33 -4.40
N GLU A 87 15.70 3.40 -3.11
CA GLU A 87 17.06 3.45 -2.57
C GLU A 87 17.65 2.05 -2.41
N THR A 88 16.83 1.10 -2.00
CA THR A 88 17.25 -0.29 -1.78
C THR A 88 16.88 -1.25 -2.90
N GLY A 89 15.91 -0.89 -3.74
CA GLY A 89 15.32 -1.76 -4.76
C GLY A 89 14.39 -2.83 -4.19
N GLY A 90 14.15 -2.85 -2.88
CA GLY A 90 13.35 -3.84 -2.18
C GLY A 90 11.91 -3.36 -1.87
N SER A 91 11.13 -4.25 -1.25
CA SER A 91 9.81 -3.90 -0.74
C SER A 91 9.93 -3.17 0.60
N PRO A 92 9.25 -2.03 0.79
CA PRO A 92 9.16 -1.37 2.09
C PRO A 92 8.20 -2.05 3.09
N GLY A 93 7.57 -3.16 2.69
CA GLY A 93 6.63 -3.91 3.54
C GLY A 93 5.18 -3.39 3.50
N CYS A 94 4.86 -2.52 2.57
CA CYS A 94 3.52 -1.95 2.40
C CYS A 94 2.70 -2.73 1.36
N SER A 95 1.38 -2.79 1.53
CA SER A 95 0.47 -3.50 0.61
C SER A 95 -0.80 -2.74 0.24
N GLY A 96 -1.14 -1.67 0.96
CA GLY A 96 -2.32 -0.83 0.70
C GLY A 96 -2.00 0.41 -0.12
N SER A 97 -2.96 1.32 -0.22
CA SER A 97 -2.82 2.62 -0.90
C SER A 97 -1.89 3.60 -0.16
N GLN A 98 -1.52 3.29 1.07
CA GLN A 98 -0.62 4.09 1.89
C GLN A 98 0.59 3.28 2.31
N CYS A 99 1.75 3.93 2.36
CA CYS A 99 3.00 3.36 2.85
C CYS A 99 3.67 4.34 3.81
N VAL A 100 4.02 3.85 5.01
CA VAL A 100 4.67 4.63 6.06
C VAL A 100 6.04 4.04 6.31
N VAL A 101 7.09 4.86 6.16
CA VAL A 101 8.49 4.42 6.34
C VAL A 101 9.24 5.38 7.27
N PRO A 102 10.17 4.90 8.07
CA PRO A 102 10.98 5.76 8.93
C PRO A 102 11.86 6.68 8.09
N ILE A 103 12.05 7.91 8.57
CA ILE A 103 12.97 8.90 8.01
C ILE A 103 13.68 9.64 9.14
N ALA A 104 14.99 9.82 9.03
CA ALA A 104 15.76 10.70 9.90
C ALA A 104 16.26 11.90 9.10
N THR A 105 16.65 12.98 9.78
CA THR A 105 17.22 14.15 9.10
C THR A 105 18.54 13.82 8.42
N ASP A 106 18.98 14.67 7.52
CA ASP A 106 20.26 14.57 6.79
C ASP A 106 21.51 14.61 7.70
N VAL A 107 21.38 15.04 8.95
CA VAL A 107 22.45 14.96 9.95
C VAL A 107 22.43 13.62 10.73
N SER A 108 21.23 13.05 10.96
CA SER A 108 21.06 11.81 11.71
C SER A 108 20.90 10.57 10.82
N GLY A 109 20.74 10.78 9.52
CA GLY A 109 20.57 9.76 8.49
C GLY A 109 20.90 10.33 7.12
N ASP A 110 20.13 9.94 6.10
CA ASP A 110 20.27 10.45 4.73
C ASP A 110 19.30 11.59 4.38
N GLY A 111 18.32 11.86 5.25
CA GLY A 111 17.33 12.89 5.03
C GLY A 111 16.37 12.62 3.85
N LEU A 112 16.34 11.40 3.35
CA LEU A 112 15.67 11.04 2.11
C LEU A 112 14.89 9.75 2.24
N ARG A 113 13.73 9.68 1.57
CA ARG A 113 13.02 8.45 1.21
C ARG A 113 12.40 8.61 -0.15
N GLN A 114 12.59 7.64 -1.01
CA GLN A 114 12.02 7.61 -2.35
C GLN A 114 11.28 6.30 -2.56
N LEU A 115 9.98 6.38 -2.78
CA LEU A 115 9.16 5.21 -3.07
C LEU A 115 8.51 5.34 -4.44
N SER A 116 8.32 4.20 -5.09
CA SER A 116 7.39 4.03 -6.20
C SER A 116 6.33 3.02 -5.86
N VAL A 117 5.17 3.15 -6.48
CA VAL A 117 4.08 2.19 -6.38
C VAL A 117 3.52 1.90 -7.77
N THR A 118 3.41 0.63 -8.08
CA THR A 118 2.64 0.15 -9.25
C THR A 118 1.24 -0.17 -8.79
N ILE A 119 0.28 0.56 -9.33
CA ILE A 119 -1.15 0.43 -9.08
C ILE A 119 -1.73 -0.40 -10.21
N THR A 120 -2.43 -1.49 -9.87
CA THR A 120 -3.15 -2.32 -10.84
C THR A 120 -4.65 -2.17 -10.59
N ASP A 121 -5.39 -1.75 -11.60
CA ASP A 121 -6.85 -1.81 -11.59
C ASP A 121 -7.29 -3.27 -11.81
N LEU A 122 -7.90 -3.87 -10.80
CA LEU A 122 -8.30 -5.28 -10.84
C LEU A 122 -9.51 -5.55 -11.75
N GLY A 123 -10.28 -4.51 -12.10
CA GLY A 123 -11.40 -4.61 -13.03
C GLY A 123 -10.96 -4.67 -14.50
N THR A 124 -9.86 -3.96 -14.85
CA THR A 124 -9.38 -3.86 -16.23
C THR A 124 -8.02 -4.53 -16.46
N GLY A 125 -7.24 -4.77 -15.40
CA GLY A 125 -5.85 -5.23 -15.48
C GLY A 125 -4.86 -4.14 -15.89
N LEU A 126 -5.30 -2.90 -16.10
CA LEU A 126 -4.40 -1.78 -16.43
C LEU A 126 -3.51 -1.44 -15.24
N GLN A 127 -2.30 -0.97 -15.54
CA GLN A 127 -1.32 -0.60 -14.54
C GLN A 127 -0.82 0.82 -14.73
N LYS A 128 -0.48 1.47 -13.61
CA LYS A 128 0.22 2.75 -13.57
C LYS A 128 1.25 2.74 -12.46
N THR A 129 2.48 3.15 -12.78
CA THR A 129 3.52 3.35 -11.78
C THR A 129 3.72 4.84 -11.53
N VAL A 130 3.71 5.23 -10.25
CA VAL A 130 3.95 6.59 -9.80
C VAL A 130 5.01 6.57 -8.70
N ALA A 131 5.75 7.67 -8.54
CA ALA A 131 6.80 7.79 -7.55
C ALA A 131 6.74 9.12 -6.82
N ALA A 132 7.26 9.14 -5.60
CA ALA A 132 7.41 10.35 -4.81
C ALA A 132 8.67 10.29 -3.96
N ARG A 133 9.10 11.49 -3.52
CA ARG A 133 10.29 11.70 -2.70
C ARG A 133 9.94 12.54 -1.49
N ALA A 134 10.27 12.04 -0.29
CA ALA A 134 10.22 12.78 0.95
C ALA A 134 11.62 13.21 1.36
N ARG A 135 11.76 14.45 1.82
CA ARG A 135 13.01 14.99 2.38
C ARG A 135 12.77 15.56 3.77
N TYR A 136 13.72 15.28 4.65
CA TYR A 136 13.72 15.75 6.02
C TYR A 136 15.09 16.32 6.38
N PHE A 137 15.15 17.63 6.61
CA PHE A 137 16.44 18.27 6.90
C PHE A 137 16.50 18.72 8.35
N ASP A 138 17.74 18.78 8.84
CA ASP A 138 18.06 19.49 10.05
C ASP A 138 18.20 21.00 9.73
N ALA A 139 17.24 21.79 10.22
CA ALA A 139 17.26 23.25 10.04
C ALA A 139 18.01 23.98 11.19
N TYR A 140 18.59 23.21 12.12
CA TYR A 140 19.24 23.77 13.30
C TYR A 140 20.77 23.79 13.19
N HIS A 141 21.34 22.93 12.31
CA HIS A 141 22.80 22.86 12.07
C HIS A 141 23.21 23.45 10.72
#